data_decef2abf72310bb69ab9bbce3f42555
#
_entry.id   decef2abf72310bb69ab9bbce3f42555
#
_cell.length_a   1.000
_cell.length_b   1.000
_cell.length_c   1.000
_cell.angle_alpha   90.00
_cell.angle_beta   90.00
_cell.angle_gamma   90.00
#
_symmetry.space_group_name_H-M   'P 1'
#
loop_
_entity.id
_entity.type
_entity.pdbx_description
1 polymer ?
#
loop_
_entity_poly.entity_id
_entity_poly.type
_entity_poly.pdbx_seq_one_letter_code
_entity_poly.pdbx_strand_id
1 'polypeptide(L)'
;AFGRLTGLMGDIAAVRFAACLLFALTTAALWYGTWHLARRPEAQPIAFAFGGEASPRDYSRVVADVAVLLFVATFGILTRQHEALPDTTLLTMAALSFYGLTLGIRRPVPGAFTAGLAAGLAVVSSTLFASCWLLVLALITIQCLKAFSHHRPKRLLITIAGALAGFLPWPLLAFAVDPAQAAVWFGEWLPAPL
;
A
#
# COMPACT_ATOMS: atom_id res chain seq x y z
N ALA A 1 -2.61 14.18 -17.95
CA ALA A 1 -4.04 14.04 -17.57
C ALA A 1 -4.39 14.85 -16.31
N PHE A 2 -3.54 14.87 -15.27
CA PHE A 2 -3.79 15.64 -14.03
C PHE A 2 -3.87 17.15 -14.25
N GLY A 3 -3.06 17.74 -15.15
CA GLY A 3 -3.06 19.20 -15.40
C GLY A 3 -4.36 19.77 -15.97
N ARG A 4 -5.19 18.92 -16.62
CA ARG A 4 -6.51 19.37 -17.12
C ARG A 4 -7.62 19.38 -16.07
N LEU A 5 -7.48 18.62 -14.99
CA LEU A 5 -8.41 18.61 -13.86
C LEU A 5 -8.16 19.78 -12.89
N THR A 6 -7.00 20.42 -12.98
CA THR A 6 -6.55 21.45 -12.04
C THR A 6 -6.47 22.83 -12.68
N GLY A 7 -7.35 23.17 -13.61
CA GLY A 7 -7.43 24.52 -14.18
C GLY A 7 -7.55 25.68 -13.17
N LEU A 8 -7.67 25.34 -11.88
CA LEU A 8 -7.67 26.24 -10.71
C LEU A 8 -6.31 26.34 -10.01
N MET A 9 -5.35 25.44 -10.29
CA MET A 9 -4.03 25.41 -9.66
C MET A 9 -2.96 25.26 -10.74
N GLY A 10 -1.89 26.04 -10.65
CA GLY A 10 -0.74 25.86 -11.54
C GLY A 10 -0.15 24.43 -11.40
N ASP A 11 0.49 23.91 -12.45
CA ASP A 11 1.00 22.52 -12.51
C ASP A 11 1.89 22.15 -11.31
N ILE A 12 2.73 23.06 -10.85
CA ILE A 12 3.62 22.88 -9.68
C ILE A 12 2.80 22.70 -8.40
N ALA A 13 1.76 23.48 -8.20
CA ALA A 13 0.91 23.39 -7.02
C ALA A 13 0.12 22.07 -7.00
N ALA A 14 -0.35 21.60 -8.16
CA ALA A 14 -1.05 20.33 -8.29
C ALA A 14 -0.15 19.14 -7.95
N VAL A 15 1.10 19.16 -8.41
CA VAL A 15 2.10 18.12 -8.11
C VAL A 15 2.43 18.08 -6.61
N ARG A 16 2.66 19.23 -5.99
CA ARG A 16 2.90 19.33 -4.54
C ARG A 16 1.71 18.85 -3.73
N PHE A 17 0.50 19.21 -4.13
CA PHE A 17 -0.71 18.74 -3.46
C PHE A 17 -0.87 17.21 -3.54
N ALA A 18 -0.60 16.63 -4.72
CA ALA A 18 -0.59 15.17 -4.88
C ALA A 18 0.45 14.49 -3.98
N ALA A 19 1.66 15.04 -3.89
CA ALA A 19 2.71 14.52 -2.99
C ALA A 19 2.28 14.58 -1.52
N CYS A 20 1.67 15.69 -1.08
CA CYS A 20 1.12 15.81 0.28
C CYS A 20 0.01 14.78 0.56
N LEU A 21 -0.88 14.54 -0.41
CA LEU A 21 -1.93 13.53 -0.27
C LEU A 21 -1.34 12.11 -0.17
N LEU A 22 -0.35 11.78 -0.99
CA LEU A 22 0.33 10.49 -0.94
C LEU A 22 1.04 10.31 0.41
N PHE A 23 1.72 11.33 0.91
CA PHE A 23 2.35 11.29 2.23
C PHE A 23 1.35 11.08 3.36
N ALA A 24 0.24 11.83 3.35
CA ALA A 24 -0.82 11.69 4.34
C ALA A 24 -1.45 10.28 4.29
N LEU A 25 -1.68 9.74 3.08
CA LEU A 25 -2.22 8.40 2.89
C LEU A 25 -1.23 7.32 3.36
N THR A 26 0.06 7.48 3.08
CA THR A 26 1.12 6.58 3.57
C THR A 26 1.16 6.55 5.09
N THR A 27 1.16 7.73 5.71
CA THR A 27 1.19 7.90 7.17
C THR A 27 -0.05 7.29 7.81
N ALA A 28 -1.23 7.55 7.26
CA ALA A 28 -2.48 6.97 7.74
C ALA A 28 -2.48 5.44 7.60
N ALA A 29 -2.06 4.90 6.45
CA ALA A 29 -1.99 3.46 6.22
C ALA A 29 -1.02 2.78 7.19
N LEU A 30 0.14 3.39 7.43
CA LEU A 30 1.12 2.89 8.40
C LEU A 30 0.56 2.92 9.83
N TRP A 31 -0.08 4.04 10.23
CA TRP A 31 -0.68 4.18 11.56
C TRP A 31 -1.76 3.13 11.80
N TYR A 32 -2.75 3.06 10.90
CA TYR A 32 -3.86 2.11 11.06
C TYR A 32 -3.39 0.66 10.93
N GLY A 33 -2.45 0.37 10.03
CA GLY A 33 -1.85 -0.95 9.87
C GLY A 33 -1.16 -1.42 11.13
N THR A 34 -0.31 -0.58 11.71
CA THR A 34 0.40 -0.86 12.97
C THR A 34 -0.57 -0.98 14.14
N TRP A 35 -1.58 -0.10 14.22
CA TRP A 35 -2.60 -0.17 15.25
C TRP A 35 -3.40 -1.49 15.20
N HIS A 36 -3.78 -1.97 14.02
CA HIS A 36 -4.44 -3.26 13.86
C HIS A 36 -3.55 -4.42 14.30
N LEU A 37 -2.27 -4.36 13.99
CA LEU A 37 -1.30 -5.39 14.35
C LEU A 37 -1.04 -5.38 15.86
N ALA A 38 -0.79 -4.22 16.45
CA ALA A 38 -0.50 -4.05 17.87
C ALA A 38 -1.68 -4.40 18.79
N ARG A 39 -2.92 -4.39 18.29
CA ARG A 39 -4.11 -4.83 19.05
C ARG A 39 -4.26 -6.33 19.19
N ARG A 40 -3.39 -7.11 18.59
CA ARG A 40 -3.46 -8.57 18.70
C ARG A 40 -3.03 -9.02 20.11
N PRO A 41 -3.66 -10.08 20.65
CA PRO A 41 -3.27 -10.60 21.96
C PRO A 41 -1.79 -10.96 22.05
N GLU A 42 -1.23 -11.47 20.94
CA GLU A 42 0.18 -11.89 20.86
C GLU A 42 1.17 -10.71 20.85
N ALA A 43 0.69 -9.51 20.55
CA ALA A 43 1.49 -8.29 20.52
C ALA A 43 1.38 -7.46 21.83
N GLN A 44 0.52 -7.89 22.76
CA GLN A 44 0.37 -7.20 24.03
C GLN A 44 1.53 -7.47 24.97
N PRO A 45 1.92 -6.49 25.82
CA PRO A 45 2.94 -6.71 26.83
C PRO A 45 2.49 -7.77 27.84
N ILE A 46 3.46 -8.39 28.50
CA ILE A 46 3.21 -9.36 29.57
C ILE A 46 2.55 -8.61 30.74
N ALA A 47 1.51 -9.20 31.32
CA ALA A 47 0.81 -8.65 32.47
C ALA A 47 1.76 -8.47 33.66
N PHE A 48 1.71 -7.31 34.30
CA PHE A 48 2.48 -7.06 35.51
C PHE A 48 1.83 -7.75 36.74
N ALA A 49 2.66 -8.25 37.65
CA ALA A 49 2.19 -8.97 38.82
C ALA A 49 1.24 -8.15 39.70
N PHE A 50 1.34 -6.82 39.68
CA PHE A 50 0.56 -5.89 40.50
C PHE A 50 -0.48 -5.09 39.70
N GLY A 51 -0.70 -5.40 38.44
CA GLY A 51 -1.58 -4.63 37.57
C GLY A 51 -0.94 -3.31 37.07
N GLY A 52 -1.75 -2.45 36.47
CA GLY A 52 -1.30 -1.13 36.00
C GLY A 52 -0.90 -1.13 34.51
N GLU A 53 -1.19 -2.20 33.77
CA GLU A 53 -0.94 -2.24 32.34
C GLU A 53 -1.86 -1.27 31.60
N ALA A 54 -1.32 -0.70 30.51
CA ALA A 54 -2.12 0.08 29.60
C ALA A 54 -3.21 -0.80 28.94
N SER A 55 -4.38 -0.22 28.67
CA SER A 55 -5.39 -0.95 27.93
C SER A 55 -4.85 -1.38 26.56
N PRO A 56 -5.29 -2.54 26.00
CA PRO A 56 -4.84 -2.97 24.66
C PRO A 56 -5.07 -1.91 23.58
N ARG A 57 -6.03 -1.05 23.77
CA ARG A 57 -6.34 0.07 22.86
C ARG A 57 -5.31 1.19 22.97
N ASP A 58 -4.94 1.56 24.18
CA ASP A 58 -3.99 2.67 24.44
C ASP A 58 -2.57 2.24 24.08
N TYR A 59 -2.17 1.03 24.47
CA TYR A 59 -0.91 0.43 24.02
C TYR A 59 -0.77 0.45 22.49
N SER A 60 -1.82 0.00 21.77
CA SER A 60 -1.79 -0.04 20.31
C SER A 60 -1.70 1.34 19.67
N ARG A 61 -2.28 2.37 20.29
CA ARG A 61 -2.15 3.77 19.84
C ARG A 61 -0.72 4.25 19.99
N VAL A 62 -0.13 4.05 21.14
CA VAL A 62 1.26 4.45 21.39
C VAL A 62 2.22 3.77 20.40
N VAL A 63 2.05 2.47 20.15
CA VAL A 63 2.87 1.75 19.17
C VAL A 63 2.68 2.31 17.75
N ALA A 64 1.45 2.64 17.36
CA ALA A 64 1.17 3.25 16.06
C ALA A 64 1.75 4.66 15.93
N ASP A 65 1.67 5.47 16.99
CA ASP A 65 2.25 6.82 17.04
C ASP A 65 3.78 6.76 16.94
N VAL A 66 4.42 5.85 17.67
CA VAL A 66 5.87 5.62 17.57
C VAL A 66 6.28 5.16 16.18
N ALA A 67 5.53 4.26 15.55
CA ALA A 67 5.82 3.81 14.19
C ALA A 67 5.79 4.96 13.17
N VAL A 68 4.80 5.86 13.29
CA VAL A 68 4.71 7.05 12.45
C VAL A 68 5.84 8.03 12.74
N LEU A 69 6.16 8.26 14.02
CA LEU A 69 7.29 9.14 14.39
C LEU A 69 8.62 8.62 13.83
N LEU A 70 8.88 7.32 13.93
CA LEU A 70 10.07 6.70 13.34
C LEU A 70 10.08 6.83 11.81
N PHE A 71 8.93 6.62 11.16
CA PHE A 71 8.80 6.80 9.73
C PHE A 71 9.12 8.23 9.30
N VAL A 72 8.51 9.23 9.96
CA VAL A 72 8.74 10.66 9.66
C VAL A 72 10.16 11.08 10.01
N ALA A 73 10.74 10.55 11.11
CA ALA A 73 12.11 10.84 11.52
C ALA A 73 13.18 10.26 10.56
N THR A 74 12.80 9.34 9.67
CA THR A 74 13.73 8.82 8.68
C THR A 74 14.04 9.92 7.64
N PHE A 75 15.22 10.52 7.76
CA PHE A 75 15.66 11.69 6.98
C PHE A 75 15.47 11.53 5.47
N GLY A 76 15.75 10.36 4.92
CA GLY A 76 15.59 10.10 3.49
C GLY A 76 14.14 10.17 3.01
N ILE A 77 13.15 9.92 3.88
CA ILE A 77 11.74 10.00 3.54
C ILE A 77 11.30 11.46 3.44
N LEU A 78 11.65 12.30 4.42
CA LEU A 78 11.31 13.71 4.41
C LEU A 78 11.88 14.47 3.19
N THR A 79 13.11 14.17 2.81
CA THR A 79 13.75 14.82 1.66
C THR A 79 13.17 14.36 0.31
N ARG A 80 12.80 13.09 0.18
CA ARG A 80 12.27 12.54 -1.07
C ARG A 80 10.77 12.77 -1.29
N GLN A 81 10.01 12.93 -0.24
CA GLN A 81 8.56 13.18 -0.34
C GLN A 81 8.21 14.56 -0.92
N HIS A 82 9.16 15.49 -0.97
CA HIS A 82 8.99 16.79 -1.65
C HIS A 82 9.13 16.69 -3.18
N GLU A 83 9.74 15.62 -3.65
CA GLU A 83 9.91 15.34 -5.06
C GLU A 83 8.76 14.44 -5.53
N ALA A 84 8.15 14.77 -6.65
CA ALA A 84 7.11 13.95 -7.27
C ALA A 84 7.75 12.73 -7.96
N LEU A 85 8.41 11.89 -7.17
CA LEU A 85 9.09 10.70 -7.66
C LEU A 85 8.14 9.49 -7.69
N PRO A 86 8.33 8.59 -8.65
CA PRO A 86 7.61 7.31 -8.70
C PRO A 86 7.71 6.52 -7.39
N ASP A 87 8.84 6.63 -6.68
CA ASP A 87 9.10 5.97 -5.40
C ASP A 87 8.10 6.35 -4.31
N THR A 88 7.64 7.61 -4.29
CA THR A 88 6.63 8.09 -3.32
C THR A 88 5.32 7.34 -3.47
N THR A 89 4.88 7.12 -4.70
CA THR A 89 3.65 6.37 -4.99
C THR A 89 3.81 4.90 -4.64
N LEU A 90 4.96 4.30 -4.99
CA LEU A 90 5.26 2.91 -4.64
C LEU A 90 5.25 2.70 -3.13
N LEU A 91 5.85 3.61 -2.36
CA LEU A 91 5.85 3.58 -0.90
C LEU A 91 4.42 3.64 -0.34
N THR A 92 3.57 4.49 -0.92
CA THR A 92 2.15 4.58 -0.55
C THR A 92 1.43 3.26 -0.83
N MET A 93 1.66 2.64 -1.99
CA MET A 93 1.05 1.35 -2.33
C MET A 93 1.55 0.23 -1.40
N ALA A 94 2.82 0.23 -1.04
CA ALA A 94 3.37 -0.70 -0.05
C ALA A 94 2.71 -0.54 1.33
N ALA A 95 2.55 0.70 1.80
CA ALA A 95 1.89 1.00 3.07
C ALA A 95 0.40 0.60 3.05
N LEU A 96 -0.31 0.84 1.94
CA LEU A 96 -1.70 0.40 1.76
C LEU A 96 -1.82 -1.12 1.71
N SER A 97 -0.88 -1.81 1.06
CA SER A 97 -0.84 -3.28 1.05
C SER A 97 -0.62 -3.83 2.46
N PHE A 98 0.32 -3.26 3.22
CA PHE A 98 0.53 -3.58 4.63
C PHE A 98 -0.74 -3.35 5.47
N TYR A 99 -1.39 -2.18 5.32
CA TYR A 99 -2.67 -1.91 5.98
C TYR A 99 -3.74 -2.95 5.62
N GLY A 100 -3.86 -3.28 4.34
CA GLY A 100 -4.81 -4.30 3.86
C GLY A 100 -4.55 -5.67 4.50
N LEU A 101 -3.29 -6.11 4.56
CA LEU A 101 -2.92 -7.36 5.21
C LEU A 101 -3.29 -7.36 6.70
N THR A 102 -2.95 -6.32 7.44
CA THR A 102 -3.24 -6.23 8.88
C THR A 102 -4.74 -6.12 9.16
N LEU A 103 -5.49 -5.36 8.36
CA LEU A 103 -6.95 -5.33 8.38
C LEU A 103 -7.53 -6.70 8.09
N GLY A 104 -6.95 -7.44 7.14
CA GLY A 104 -7.35 -8.77 6.71
C GLY A 104 -7.35 -9.81 7.83
N ILE A 105 -6.62 -9.59 8.91
CA ILE A 105 -6.65 -10.47 10.09
C ILE A 105 -8.05 -10.48 10.71
N ARG A 106 -8.69 -9.31 10.82
CA ARG A 106 -10.03 -9.15 11.42
C ARG A 106 -11.15 -9.16 10.39
N ARG A 107 -10.93 -8.54 9.23
CA ARG A 107 -11.89 -8.41 8.13
C ARG A 107 -11.30 -9.05 6.86
N PRO A 108 -11.50 -10.36 6.65
CA PRO A 108 -10.78 -11.11 5.62
C PRO A 108 -11.02 -10.59 4.20
N VAL A 109 -12.25 -10.26 3.85
CA VAL A 109 -12.61 -9.84 2.49
C VAL A 109 -12.06 -8.44 2.17
N PRO A 110 -12.42 -7.37 2.93
CA PRO A 110 -11.94 -6.03 2.60
C PRO A 110 -10.42 -5.92 2.74
N GLY A 111 -9.81 -6.58 3.73
CA GLY A 111 -8.36 -6.53 3.90
C GLY A 111 -7.60 -7.21 2.76
N ALA A 112 -8.00 -8.40 2.34
CA ALA A 112 -7.40 -9.09 1.20
C ALA A 112 -7.58 -8.30 -0.11
N PHE A 113 -8.77 -7.72 -0.32
CA PHE A 113 -9.04 -6.89 -1.48
C PHE A 113 -8.19 -5.62 -1.49
N THR A 114 -8.09 -4.89 -0.36
CA THR A 114 -7.27 -3.68 -0.24
C THR A 114 -5.79 -3.98 -0.49
N ALA A 115 -5.26 -5.08 0.07
CA ALA A 115 -3.87 -5.48 -0.14
C ALA A 115 -3.58 -5.77 -1.62
N GLY A 116 -4.49 -6.49 -2.29
CA GLY A 116 -4.39 -6.77 -3.71
C GLY A 116 -4.53 -5.51 -4.56
N LEU A 117 -5.53 -4.68 -4.30
CA LEU A 117 -5.76 -3.43 -5.03
C LEU A 117 -4.54 -2.51 -4.98
N ALA A 118 -3.93 -2.35 -3.82
CA ALA A 118 -2.71 -1.58 -3.66
C ALA A 118 -1.53 -2.17 -4.46
N ALA A 119 -1.36 -3.49 -4.44
CA ALA A 119 -0.35 -4.17 -5.23
C ALA A 119 -0.58 -3.98 -6.75
N GLY A 120 -1.83 -4.05 -7.22
CA GLY A 120 -2.17 -3.81 -8.62
C GLY A 120 -1.94 -2.36 -9.05
N LEU A 121 -2.34 -1.39 -8.22
CA LEU A 121 -2.13 0.04 -8.48
C LEU A 121 -0.64 0.45 -8.46
N ALA A 122 0.23 -0.33 -7.84
CA ALA A 122 1.67 -0.04 -7.83
C ALA A 122 2.28 0.02 -9.24
N VAL A 123 1.65 -0.61 -10.24
CA VAL A 123 2.08 -0.53 -11.64
C VAL A 123 2.08 0.91 -12.18
N VAL A 124 1.18 1.75 -11.69
CA VAL A 124 1.08 3.15 -12.12
C VAL A 124 2.28 3.98 -11.65
N SER A 125 2.97 3.51 -10.60
CA SER A 125 4.05 4.28 -9.97
C SER A 125 5.43 4.05 -10.56
N SER A 126 5.74 2.84 -11.07
CA SER A 126 7.11 2.57 -11.53
C SER A 126 7.19 1.50 -12.62
N THR A 127 7.07 0.25 -12.26
CA THR A 127 7.27 -0.88 -13.14
C THR A 127 6.31 -2.02 -12.79
N LEU A 128 6.02 -2.86 -13.78
CA LEU A 128 5.31 -4.12 -13.58
C LEU A 128 5.97 -4.98 -12.49
N PHE A 129 7.30 -4.93 -12.43
CA PHE A 129 8.10 -5.67 -11.46
C PHE A 129 7.75 -5.30 -10.01
N ALA A 130 7.63 -4.00 -9.69
CA ALA A 130 7.26 -3.55 -8.35
C ALA A 130 5.85 -4.02 -7.94
N SER A 131 4.90 -3.97 -8.88
CA SER A 131 3.54 -4.49 -8.67
C SER A 131 3.54 -6.00 -8.40
N CYS A 132 4.27 -6.76 -9.20
CA CYS A 132 4.42 -8.20 -9.02
C CYS A 132 5.05 -8.54 -7.66
N TRP A 133 6.10 -7.81 -7.25
CA TRP A 133 6.75 -8.02 -5.95
C TRP A 133 5.80 -7.77 -4.78
N LEU A 134 5.04 -6.68 -4.78
CA LEU A 134 4.07 -6.40 -3.73
C LEU A 134 2.99 -7.48 -3.67
N LEU A 135 2.51 -7.93 -4.84
CA LEU A 135 1.53 -9.01 -4.90
C LEU A 135 2.11 -10.32 -4.35
N VAL A 136 3.31 -10.70 -4.78
CA VAL A 136 3.99 -11.92 -4.30
C VAL A 136 4.20 -11.86 -2.79
N LEU A 137 4.68 -10.74 -2.25
CA LEU A 137 4.84 -10.56 -0.81
C LEU A 137 3.52 -10.69 -0.05
N ALA A 138 2.42 -10.11 -0.58
CA ALA A 138 1.10 -10.24 0.01
C ALA A 138 0.61 -11.70 0.01
N LEU A 139 0.78 -12.43 -1.10
CA LEU A 139 0.38 -13.83 -1.23
C LEU A 139 1.22 -14.74 -0.31
N ILE A 140 2.54 -14.54 -0.24
CA ILE A 140 3.44 -15.27 0.67
C ILE A 140 3.01 -15.01 2.12
N THR A 141 2.73 -13.77 2.49
CA THR A 141 2.28 -13.40 3.85
C THR A 141 1.00 -14.14 4.22
N ILE A 142 0.01 -14.17 3.31
CA ILE A 142 -1.26 -14.89 3.54
C ILE A 142 -1.00 -16.41 3.65
N GLN A 143 -0.08 -16.95 2.86
CA GLN A 143 0.21 -18.38 2.83
C GLN A 143 0.99 -18.85 4.06
N CYS A 144 1.99 -18.09 4.49
CA CYS A 144 2.94 -18.50 5.53
C CYS A 144 2.45 -18.21 6.95
N LEU A 145 1.72 -17.09 7.16
CA LEU A 145 1.34 -16.70 8.51
C LEU A 145 0.12 -17.46 9.02
N LYS A 146 0.22 -18.01 10.24
CA LYS A 146 -0.87 -18.70 10.94
C LYS A 146 -2.11 -17.81 11.12
N ALA A 147 -1.91 -16.49 11.24
CA ALA A 147 -3.00 -15.52 11.35
C ALA A 147 -4.02 -15.56 10.19
N PHE A 148 -3.61 -16.08 9.03
CA PHE A 148 -4.44 -16.22 7.83
C PHE A 148 -4.91 -17.64 7.56
N SER A 149 -4.68 -18.60 8.48
CA SER A 149 -4.98 -20.03 8.28
C SER A 149 -6.44 -20.31 7.91
N HIS A 150 -7.37 -19.51 8.44
CA HIS A 150 -8.80 -19.66 8.15
C HIS A 150 -9.15 -19.09 6.77
N HIS A 151 -9.72 -19.92 5.88
CA HIS A 151 -10.14 -19.57 4.51
C HIS A 151 -9.00 -19.02 3.61
N ARG A 152 -7.77 -19.54 3.72
CA ARG A 152 -6.64 -19.15 2.86
C ARG A 152 -6.97 -19.05 1.38
N PRO A 153 -7.55 -20.08 0.71
CA PRO A 153 -7.79 -20.03 -0.72
C PRO A 153 -8.72 -18.88 -1.11
N LYS A 154 -9.75 -18.62 -0.31
CA LYS A 154 -10.66 -17.48 -0.55
C LYS A 154 -9.91 -16.13 -0.43
N ARG A 155 -9.03 -15.99 0.55
CA ARG A 155 -8.24 -14.76 0.74
C ARG A 155 -7.27 -14.55 -0.42
N LEU A 156 -6.57 -15.59 -0.87
CA LEU A 156 -5.68 -15.53 -2.03
C LEU A 156 -6.44 -15.11 -3.29
N LEU A 157 -7.60 -15.72 -3.57
CA LEU A 157 -8.43 -15.33 -4.71
C LEU A 157 -8.87 -13.87 -4.65
N ILE A 158 -9.30 -13.39 -3.47
CA ILE A 158 -9.73 -11.99 -3.29
C ILE A 158 -8.54 -11.04 -3.47
N THR A 159 -7.35 -11.39 -2.99
CA THR A 159 -6.13 -10.59 -3.19
C THR A 159 -5.76 -10.50 -4.68
N ILE A 160 -5.81 -11.61 -5.40
CA ILE A 160 -5.58 -11.63 -6.85
C ILE A 160 -6.65 -10.81 -7.58
N ALA A 161 -7.93 -10.98 -7.24
CA ALA A 161 -9.00 -10.19 -7.82
C ALA A 161 -8.83 -8.69 -7.56
N GLY A 162 -8.41 -8.29 -6.34
CA GLY A 162 -8.06 -6.91 -6.02
C GLY A 162 -6.90 -6.40 -6.85
N ALA A 163 -5.85 -7.21 -7.03
CA ALA A 163 -4.69 -6.83 -7.86
C ALA A 163 -5.08 -6.64 -9.33
N LEU A 164 -5.91 -7.51 -9.87
CA LEU A 164 -6.44 -7.34 -11.23
C LEU A 164 -7.31 -6.09 -11.35
N ALA A 165 -8.15 -5.82 -10.36
CA ALA A 165 -8.99 -4.61 -10.33
C ALA A 165 -8.14 -3.32 -10.26
N GLY A 166 -6.99 -3.34 -9.60
CA GLY A 166 -6.05 -2.21 -9.57
C GLY A 166 -5.21 -2.08 -10.83
N PHE A 167 -4.85 -3.20 -11.44
CA PHE A 167 -4.00 -3.24 -12.63
C PHE A 167 -4.76 -2.93 -13.92
N LEU A 168 -5.91 -3.59 -14.15
CA LEU A 168 -6.63 -3.57 -15.44
C LEU A 168 -7.06 -2.18 -15.92
N PRO A 169 -7.52 -1.24 -15.08
CA PRO A 169 -7.94 0.07 -15.55
C PRO A 169 -6.85 0.83 -16.31
N TRP A 170 -5.58 0.66 -15.91
CA TRP A 170 -4.47 1.37 -16.54
C TRP A 170 -4.23 0.96 -18.01
N PRO A 171 -3.98 -0.33 -18.34
CA PRO A 171 -3.81 -0.74 -19.72
C PRO A 171 -5.06 -0.45 -20.58
N LEU A 172 -6.25 -0.66 -20.03
CA LEU A 172 -7.50 -0.37 -20.75
C LEU A 172 -7.61 1.10 -21.14
N LEU A 173 -7.30 2.02 -20.20
CA LEU A 173 -7.30 3.45 -20.46
C LEU A 173 -6.17 3.85 -21.42
N ALA A 174 -4.97 3.29 -21.27
CA ALA A 174 -3.84 3.58 -22.15
C ALA A 174 -4.16 3.20 -23.60
N PHE A 175 -4.69 2.00 -23.84
CA PHE A 175 -5.10 1.57 -25.17
C PHE A 175 -6.30 2.34 -25.73
N ALA A 176 -7.21 2.80 -24.89
CA ALA A 176 -8.37 3.59 -25.34
C ALA A 176 -7.98 5.03 -25.74
N VAL A 177 -6.94 5.60 -25.13
CA VAL A 177 -6.51 6.99 -25.38
C VAL A 177 -5.51 7.07 -26.53
N ASP A 178 -4.47 6.24 -26.51
CA ASP A 178 -3.43 6.19 -27.54
C ASP A 178 -2.85 4.77 -27.65
N PRO A 179 -3.38 3.96 -28.59
CA PRO A 179 -2.93 2.58 -28.77
C PRO A 179 -1.48 2.47 -29.23
N ALA A 180 -0.94 3.47 -29.95
CA ALA A 180 0.44 3.44 -30.41
C ALA A 180 1.43 3.65 -29.26
N GLN A 181 1.20 4.64 -28.41
CA GLN A 181 2.00 4.86 -27.20
C GLN A 181 1.85 3.72 -26.21
N ALA A 182 0.66 3.18 -26.05
CA ALA A 182 0.43 2.02 -25.18
C ALA A 182 1.24 0.80 -25.65
N ALA A 183 1.29 0.52 -26.97
CA ALA A 183 2.07 -0.58 -27.51
C ALA A 183 3.58 -0.42 -27.26
N VAL A 184 4.12 0.81 -27.39
CA VAL A 184 5.53 1.11 -27.06
C VAL A 184 5.80 0.87 -25.58
N TRP A 185 4.95 1.39 -24.70
CA TRP A 185 5.12 1.24 -23.25
C TRP A 185 5.06 -0.23 -22.80
N PHE A 186 4.16 -1.03 -23.35
CA PHE A 186 4.13 -2.47 -23.08
C PHE A 186 5.30 -3.21 -23.75
N GLY A 187 5.80 -2.74 -24.89
CA GLY A 187 6.98 -3.30 -25.55
C GLY A 187 8.26 -3.16 -24.72
N GLU A 188 8.41 -2.07 -23.96
CA GLU A 188 9.54 -1.87 -23.07
C GLU A 188 9.53 -2.82 -21.84
N TRP A 189 8.39 -3.43 -21.52
CA TRP A 189 8.27 -4.40 -20.43
C TRP A 189 8.57 -5.84 -20.84
N LEU A 190 8.52 -6.11 -22.12
CA LEU A 190 8.90 -7.41 -22.67
C LEU A 190 10.41 -7.40 -22.93
N PRO A 191 11.15 -8.43 -22.43
CA PRO A 191 12.56 -8.56 -22.80
C PRO A 191 12.66 -8.61 -24.32
N ALA A 192 13.59 -7.84 -24.88
CA ALA A 192 13.87 -7.91 -26.31
C ALA A 192 14.13 -9.39 -26.68
N PRO A 193 13.55 -9.90 -27.77
CA PRO A 193 13.84 -11.27 -28.21
C PRO A 193 15.35 -11.39 -28.45
N LEU A 194 15.98 -12.38 -27.79
CA LEU A 194 17.39 -12.74 -27.96
C LEU A 194 17.68 -13.10 -29.40
#